data_f93d9a34f43a5d5549ba3c2c9f62b8b7
#
_entry.id   f93d9a34f43a5d5549ba3c2c9f62b8b7
#
_cell.length_a   1.000
_cell.length_b   1.000
_cell.length_c   1.000
_cell.angle_alpha   90.00
_cell.angle_beta   90.00
_cell.angle_gamma   90.00
#
_symmetry.space_group_name_H-M   'P 1'
#
loop_
_entity.id
_entity.type
_entity.pdbx_description
1 polymer ?
#
loop_
_entity_poly.entity_id
_entity_poly.type
_entity_poly.pdbx_seq_one_letter_code
_entity_poly.pdbx_strand_id
1 'polypeptide(L)'
;MAASVFLDANIILDFLLKRKDYEDARKVMVLMLEKKVKAVISPSILHIVSYWLTKAYGSAKSKDLLLLLLSDVVIIDANREVVNLALTSQIDDIEDALQYYTALHHKIDFFISRDRKFQEQALTLLPVYNLPEFLELFG
;
A
#
# COMPACT_ATOMS: atom_id res chain seq x y z
N MET A 1 18.94 -8.03 -1.20
CA MET A 1 17.65 -8.09 -0.47
C MET A 1 16.62 -7.24 -1.20
N ALA A 2 15.39 -7.69 -1.21
CA ALA A 2 14.32 -6.94 -1.85
C ALA A 2 13.96 -5.70 -1.04
N ALA A 3 13.71 -4.58 -1.74
CA ALA A 3 13.20 -3.38 -1.10
C ALA A 3 11.76 -3.62 -0.65
N SER A 4 11.40 -3.08 0.51
CA SER A 4 10.02 -3.15 1.01
C SER A 4 9.22 -1.95 0.54
N VAL A 5 7.98 -2.17 0.17
CA VAL A 5 7.10 -1.11 -0.31
C VAL A 5 5.71 -1.27 0.30
N PHE A 6 5.21 -0.18 0.89
CA PHE A 6 3.85 -0.14 1.42
C PHE A 6 2.89 0.25 0.30
N LEU A 7 1.87 -0.56 0.10
CA LEU A 7 0.89 -0.35 -0.97
C LEU A 7 -0.38 0.31 -0.41
N ASP A 8 -0.76 1.45 -0.98
CA ASP A 8 -2.06 2.04 -0.75
C ASP A 8 -3.16 1.12 -1.32
N ALA A 9 -4.35 1.19 -0.76
CA ALA A 9 -5.49 0.40 -1.20
C ALA A 9 -5.78 0.54 -2.70
N ASN A 10 -5.59 1.74 -3.24
CA ASN A 10 -5.85 2.02 -4.66
C ASN A 10 -4.98 1.18 -5.61
N ILE A 11 -3.74 0.88 -5.22
CA ILE A 11 -2.86 0.05 -6.06
C ILE A 11 -3.45 -1.36 -6.19
N ILE A 12 -3.87 -1.93 -5.07
CA ILE A 12 -4.47 -3.27 -5.04
C ILE A 12 -5.79 -3.28 -5.80
N LEU A 13 -6.63 -2.27 -5.59
CA LEU A 13 -7.92 -2.17 -6.26
C LEU A 13 -7.78 -1.96 -7.77
N ASP A 14 -6.82 -1.15 -8.20
CA ASP A 14 -6.56 -0.95 -9.62
C ASP A 14 -6.20 -2.27 -10.29
N PHE A 15 -5.45 -3.11 -9.59
CA PHE A 15 -5.09 -4.43 -10.10
C PHE A 15 -6.27 -5.40 -10.08
N LEU A 16 -6.91 -5.58 -8.92
CA LEU A 16 -7.97 -6.59 -8.76
C LEU A 16 -9.26 -6.23 -9.49
N LEU A 17 -9.59 -4.96 -9.61
CA LEU A 17 -10.80 -4.49 -10.30
C LEU A 17 -10.54 -4.05 -11.73
N LYS A 18 -9.30 -4.13 -12.20
CA LYS A 18 -8.88 -3.73 -13.55
C LYS A 18 -9.29 -2.29 -13.87
N ARG A 19 -8.96 -1.37 -12.95
CA ARG A 19 -9.29 0.04 -13.11
C ARG A 19 -8.27 0.74 -14.01
N LYS A 20 -8.38 2.07 -14.12
CA LYS A 20 -7.60 2.91 -15.02
C LYS A 20 -6.08 2.64 -14.99
N ASP A 21 -5.50 2.47 -13.82
CA ASP A 21 -4.05 2.29 -13.66
C ASP A 21 -3.66 0.81 -13.56
N TYR A 22 -4.48 -0.08 -14.09
CA TYR A 22 -4.29 -1.53 -14.02
C TYR A 22 -2.89 -1.97 -14.49
N GLU A 23 -2.43 -1.45 -15.62
CA GLU A 23 -1.14 -1.91 -16.19
C GLU A 23 0.03 -1.59 -15.28
N ASP A 24 0.05 -0.40 -14.70
CA ASP A 24 1.11 -0.02 -13.76
C ASP A 24 1.00 -0.80 -12.47
N ALA A 25 -0.22 -0.99 -11.95
CA ALA A 25 -0.44 -1.81 -10.75
C ALA A 25 0.00 -3.26 -11.01
N ARG A 26 -0.27 -3.81 -12.19
CA ARG A 26 0.19 -5.16 -12.57
C ARG A 26 1.72 -5.26 -12.54
N LYS A 27 2.41 -4.23 -13.00
CA LYS A 27 3.88 -4.22 -12.97
C LYS A 27 4.44 -4.32 -11.55
N VAL A 28 3.80 -3.66 -10.59
CA VAL A 28 4.19 -3.79 -9.18
C VAL A 28 3.96 -5.23 -8.69
N MET A 29 2.84 -5.85 -9.07
CA MET A 29 2.56 -7.24 -8.71
C MET A 29 3.59 -8.19 -9.31
N VAL A 30 4.04 -7.94 -10.54
CA VAL A 30 5.10 -8.73 -11.17
C VAL A 30 6.41 -8.57 -10.41
N LEU A 31 6.78 -7.36 -10.02
CA LEU A 31 7.98 -7.13 -9.20
C LEU A 31 7.93 -7.91 -7.89
N MET A 32 6.75 -7.96 -7.27
CA MET A 32 6.53 -8.72 -6.04
C MET A 32 6.71 -10.23 -6.28
N LEU A 33 6.11 -10.76 -7.34
CA LEU A 33 6.23 -12.18 -7.70
C LEU A 33 7.66 -12.56 -8.04
N GLU A 34 8.40 -11.67 -8.68
CA GLU A 34 9.81 -11.87 -9.01
C GLU A 34 10.73 -11.63 -7.81
N LYS A 35 10.15 -11.29 -6.67
CA LYS A 35 10.86 -11.03 -5.41
C LYS A 35 11.87 -9.88 -5.51
N LYS A 36 11.60 -8.93 -6.40
CA LYS A 36 12.39 -7.70 -6.52
C LYS A 36 11.95 -6.66 -5.50
N VAL A 37 10.68 -6.72 -5.10
CA VAL A 37 10.13 -5.91 -4.01
C VAL A 37 9.35 -6.79 -3.05
N LYS A 38 9.28 -6.36 -1.79
CA LYS A 38 8.47 -7.00 -0.76
C LYS A 38 7.28 -6.09 -0.48
N ALA A 39 6.11 -6.51 -0.90
CA ALA A 39 4.88 -5.73 -0.72
C ALA A 39 4.37 -5.86 0.72
N VAL A 40 3.98 -4.73 1.28
CA VAL A 40 3.54 -4.63 2.67
C VAL A 40 2.23 -3.85 2.72
N ILE A 41 1.30 -4.30 3.56
CA ILE A 41 0.06 -3.57 3.83
C ILE A 41 -0.25 -3.64 5.34
N SER A 42 -1.26 -2.88 5.75
CA SER A 42 -1.81 -2.95 7.11
C SER A 42 -3.20 -3.58 7.07
N PRO A 43 -3.76 -4.02 8.22
CA PRO A 43 -5.16 -4.46 8.28
C PRO A 43 -6.14 -3.40 7.80
N SER A 44 -5.86 -2.12 8.00
CA SER A 44 -6.71 -1.02 7.52
C SER A 44 -6.80 -1.01 6.00
N ILE A 45 -5.69 -1.24 5.31
CA ILE A 45 -5.67 -1.34 3.84
C ILE A 45 -6.52 -2.52 3.40
N LEU A 46 -6.37 -3.65 4.05
CA LEU A 46 -7.16 -4.84 3.75
C LEU A 46 -8.66 -4.58 3.92
N HIS A 47 -9.04 -3.85 4.97
CA HIS A 47 -10.43 -3.49 5.22
C HIS A 47 -11.01 -2.67 4.05
N ILE A 48 -10.28 -1.66 3.59
CA ILE A 48 -10.70 -0.82 2.47
C ILE A 48 -10.85 -1.64 1.19
N VAL A 49 -9.85 -2.45 0.90
CA VAL A 49 -9.86 -3.32 -0.29
C VAL A 49 -11.04 -4.29 -0.24
N SER A 50 -11.28 -4.89 0.91
CA SER A 50 -12.37 -5.85 1.12
C SER A 50 -13.74 -5.24 0.83
N TYR A 51 -13.95 -4.01 1.26
CA TYR A 51 -15.21 -3.31 1.04
C TYR A 51 -15.54 -3.19 -0.46
N TRP A 52 -14.60 -2.66 -1.24
CA TRP A 52 -14.82 -2.45 -2.67
C TRP A 52 -14.85 -3.75 -3.46
N LEU A 53 -14.02 -4.72 -3.06
CA LEU A 53 -13.94 -6.00 -3.72
C LEU A 53 -15.24 -6.80 -3.52
N THR A 54 -15.77 -6.77 -2.30
CA THR A 54 -17.03 -7.44 -1.98
C THR A 54 -18.20 -6.85 -2.76
N LYS A 55 -18.22 -5.52 -2.91
CA LYS A 55 -19.25 -4.87 -3.74
C LYS A 55 -19.20 -5.32 -5.20
N ALA A 56 -17.99 -5.54 -5.72
CA ALA A 56 -17.82 -5.92 -7.13
C ALA A 56 -18.07 -7.41 -7.39
N TYR A 57 -17.57 -8.28 -6.51
CA TYR A 57 -17.51 -9.73 -6.78
C TYR A 57 -18.24 -10.59 -5.77
N GLY A 58 -18.74 -10.04 -4.69
CA GLY A 58 -19.33 -10.79 -3.60
C GLY A 58 -18.28 -11.35 -2.65
N SER A 59 -18.73 -11.84 -1.50
CA SER A 59 -17.87 -12.24 -0.39
C SER A 59 -17.00 -13.47 -0.72
N ALA A 60 -17.57 -14.51 -1.30
CA ALA A 60 -16.84 -15.76 -1.56
C ALA A 60 -15.67 -15.55 -2.52
N LYS A 61 -15.90 -14.89 -3.65
CA LYS A 61 -14.86 -14.62 -4.64
C LYS A 61 -13.81 -13.67 -4.08
N SER A 62 -14.23 -12.67 -3.30
CA SER A 62 -13.32 -11.71 -2.69
C SER A 62 -12.36 -12.37 -1.72
N LYS A 63 -12.85 -13.29 -0.89
CA LYS A 63 -12.01 -14.07 0.03
C LYS A 63 -10.96 -14.87 -0.72
N ASP A 64 -11.34 -15.52 -1.80
CA ASP A 64 -10.40 -16.31 -2.61
C ASP A 64 -9.30 -15.43 -3.22
N LEU A 65 -9.69 -14.30 -3.81
CA LEU A 65 -8.74 -13.36 -4.41
C LEU A 65 -7.77 -12.80 -3.37
N LEU A 66 -8.28 -12.45 -2.18
CA LEU A 66 -7.43 -11.91 -1.12
C LEU A 66 -6.48 -12.96 -0.56
N LEU A 67 -6.91 -14.21 -0.44
CA LEU A 67 -6.01 -15.28 0.01
C LEU A 67 -4.86 -15.48 -0.97
N LEU A 68 -5.14 -15.42 -2.28
CA LEU A 68 -4.09 -15.51 -3.29
C LEU A 68 -3.12 -14.33 -3.21
N LEU A 69 -3.65 -13.11 -3.12
CA LEU A 69 -2.82 -11.92 -3.04
C LEU A 69 -1.93 -11.94 -1.79
N LEU A 70 -2.53 -12.25 -0.64
CA LEU A 70 -1.84 -12.18 0.65
C LEU A 70 -0.76 -13.23 0.84
N SER A 71 -0.73 -14.28 0.00
CA SER A 71 0.33 -15.27 0.08
C SER A 71 1.72 -14.66 -0.15
N ASP A 72 1.79 -13.54 -0.88
CA ASP A 72 3.05 -12.85 -1.20
C ASP A 72 3.14 -11.46 -0.58
N VAL A 73 2.24 -11.11 0.33
CA VAL A 73 2.18 -9.79 0.96
C VAL A 73 2.39 -9.91 2.46
N VAL A 74 3.20 -9.01 3.01
CA VAL A 74 3.42 -8.95 4.46
C VAL A 74 2.41 -7.99 5.08
N ILE A 75 1.80 -8.40 6.19
CA ILE A 75 0.86 -7.56 6.93
C ILE A 75 1.55 -7.02 8.18
N ILE A 76 1.57 -5.70 8.33
CA ILE A 76 2.14 -5.03 9.50
C ILE A 76 1.04 -4.27 10.23
N ASP A 77 1.25 -4.00 11.50
CA ASP A 77 0.22 -3.38 12.33
C ASP A 77 0.79 -2.21 13.14
N ALA A 78 -0.10 -1.39 13.69
CA ALA A 78 0.24 -0.21 14.47
C ALA A 78 -0.04 -0.45 15.96
N ASN A 79 0.82 0.11 16.81
CA ASN A 79 0.57 0.18 18.25
C ASN A 79 0.08 1.59 18.62
N ARG A 80 -0.21 1.81 19.92
CA ARG A 80 -0.67 3.11 20.40
C ARG A 80 0.29 4.24 20.10
N GLU A 81 1.59 4.01 20.23
CA GLU A 81 2.60 5.03 19.96
C GLU A 81 2.55 5.51 18.51
N VAL A 82 2.41 4.58 17.57
CA VAL A 82 2.29 4.90 16.15
C VAL A 82 1.03 5.74 15.89
N VAL A 83 -0.08 5.38 16.51
CA VAL A 83 -1.33 6.13 16.38
C VAL A 83 -1.16 7.57 16.89
N ASN A 84 -0.52 7.74 18.04
CA ASN A 84 -0.27 9.07 18.59
C ASN A 84 0.61 9.91 17.67
N LEU A 85 1.67 9.32 17.11
CA LEU A 85 2.54 10.02 16.16
C LEU A 85 1.78 10.45 14.90
N ALA A 86 0.95 9.56 14.37
CA ALA A 86 0.16 9.84 13.19
C ALA A 86 -0.80 11.01 13.43
N LEU A 87 -1.51 11.01 14.56
CA LEU A 87 -2.50 12.03 14.88
C LEU A 87 -1.89 13.39 15.22
N THR A 88 -0.62 13.45 15.56
CA THR A 88 0.09 14.71 15.85
C THR A 88 1.00 15.14 14.70
N SER A 89 1.00 14.41 13.59
CA SER A 89 1.85 14.70 12.42
C SER A 89 1.31 15.83 11.55
N GLN A 90 2.11 16.22 10.55
CA GLN A 90 1.72 17.22 9.57
C GLN A 90 0.88 16.65 8.42
N ILE A 91 0.70 15.34 8.37
CA ILE A 91 -0.10 14.70 7.31
C ILE A 91 -1.57 14.96 7.62
N ASP A 92 -2.26 15.65 6.73
CA ASP A 92 -3.64 16.10 6.97
C ASP A 92 -4.66 14.98 6.98
N ASP A 93 -4.55 14.03 6.06
CA ASP A 93 -5.46 12.91 6.00
C ASP A 93 -5.13 11.89 7.09
N ILE A 94 -6.08 11.64 7.99
CA ILE A 94 -5.86 10.76 9.13
C ILE A 94 -5.51 9.34 8.70
N GLU A 95 -6.20 8.83 7.68
CA GLU A 95 -5.93 7.47 7.19
C GLU A 95 -4.51 7.37 6.61
N ASP A 96 -4.13 8.33 5.76
CA ASP A 96 -2.77 8.37 5.21
C ASP A 96 -1.72 8.45 6.31
N ALA A 97 -1.97 9.28 7.32
CA ALA A 97 -1.06 9.43 8.46
C ALA A 97 -0.88 8.11 9.21
N LEU A 98 -1.98 7.40 9.47
CA LEU A 98 -1.93 6.11 10.16
C LEU A 98 -1.13 5.08 9.37
N GLN A 99 -1.38 4.98 8.06
CA GLN A 99 -0.65 4.06 7.20
C GLN A 99 0.83 4.43 7.11
N TYR A 100 1.11 5.71 6.95
CA TYR A 100 2.48 6.20 6.79
C TYR A 100 3.33 5.91 8.03
N TYR A 101 2.82 6.25 9.22
CA TYR A 101 3.58 6.03 10.47
C TYR A 101 3.66 4.56 10.84
N THR A 102 2.71 3.73 10.42
CA THR A 102 2.83 2.28 10.54
C THR A 102 3.99 1.77 9.68
N ALA A 103 4.07 2.20 8.44
CA ALA A 103 5.15 1.83 7.54
C ALA A 103 6.50 2.32 8.07
N LEU A 104 6.57 3.56 8.55
CA LEU A 104 7.78 4.14 9.09
C LEU A 104 8.28 3.36 10.32
N HIS A 105 7.38 2.99 11.21
CA HIS A 105 7.69 2.21 12.41
C HIS A 105 8.32 0.86 12.07
N HIS A 106 7.86 0.23 11.01
CA HIS A 106 8.37 -1.05 10.53
C HIS A 106 9.55 -0.92 9.56
N LYS A 107 10.10 0.30 9.40
CA LYS A 107 11.28 0.57 8.58
C LYS A 107 11.08 0.15 7.11
N ILE A 108 9.90 0.42 6.58
CA ILE A 108 9.60 0.17 5.17
C ILE A 108 10.37 1.17 4.32
N ASP A 109 10.87 0.73 3.17
CA ASP A 109 11.75 1.55 2.31
C ASP A 109 10.99 2.57 1.47
N PHE A 110 9.81 2.20 0.96
CA PHE A 110 9.03 3.06 0.07
C PHE A 110 7.55 2.98 0.37
N PHE A 111 6.83 4.05 0.04
CA PHE A 111 5.38 4.12 0.17
C PHE A 111 4.82 4.59 -1.17
N ILE A 112 3.83 3.88 -1.72
CA ILE A 112 3.18 4.29 -2.97
C ILE A 112 1.83 4.92 -2.67
N SER A 113 1.63 6.16 -3.09
CA SER A 113 0.35 6.86 -3.03
C SER A 113 0.25 7.83 -4.20
N ARG A 114 -0.95 8.02 -4.73
CA ARG A 114 -1.17 9.01 -5.79
C ARG A 114 -1.59 10.38 -5.25
N ASP A 115 -1.72 10.54 -3.95
CA ASP A 115 -2.05 11.82 -3.33
C ASP A 115 -0.82 12.72 -3.28
N ARG A 116 -0.81 13.77 -4.12
CA ARG A 116 0.31 14.70 -4.24
C ARG A 116 0.62 15.41 -2.93
N LYS A 117 -0.40 15.83 -2.20
CA LYS A 117 -0.23 16.54 -0.94
C LYS A 117 0.46 15.64 0.09
N PHE A 118 0.07 14.39 0.15
CA PHE A 118 0.70 13.40 1.01
C PHE A 118 2.17 13.21 0.62
N GLN A 119 2.46 13.11 -0.68
CA GLN A 119 3.84 12.99 -1.16
C GLN A 119 4.71 14.13 -0.66
N GLU A 120 4.17 15.35 -0.67
CA GLU A 120 4.89 16.54 -0.22
C GLU A 120 5.12 16.57 1.29
N GLN A 121 4.26 15.92 2.05
CA GLN A 121 4.33 15.87 3.51
C GLN A 121 5.20 14.72 4.04
N ALA A 122 5.71 13.87 3.15
CA ALA A 122 6.52 12.71 3.53
C ALA A 122 7.88 13.12 4.11
N LEU A 123 8.37 12.29 5.04
CA LEU A 123 9.69 12.46 5.61
C LEU A 123 10.77 11.86 4.70
N THR A 124 12.00 12.34 4.82
CA THR A 124 13.12 11.82 4.03
C THR A 124 13.34 10.32 4.23
N LEU A 125 13.12 9.84 5.46
CA LEU A 125 13.33 8.42 5.81
C LEU A 125 12.39 7.47 5.08
N LEU A 126 11.20 7.95 4.69
CA LEU A 126 10.23 7.12 3.97
C LEU A 126 9.63 7.98 2.86
N PRO A 127 10.23 7.93 1.66
CA PRO A 127 9.70 8.70 0.54
C PRO A 127 8.39 8.10 0.04
N VAL A 128 7.48 8.98 -0.38
CA VAL A 128 6.20 8.60 -0.97
C VAL A 128 6.24 8.93 -2.45
N TYR A 129 6.07 7.91 -3.28
CA TYR A 129 6.08 8.05 -4.73
C TYR A 129 4.72 7.71 -5.30
N ASN A 130 4.38 8.31 -6.43
CA ASN A 130 3.26 7.79 -7.22
C ASN A 130 3.73 6.54 -7.95
N LEU A 131 2.79 5.85 -8.57
CA LEU A 131 3.07 4.56 -9.21
C LEU A 131 4.09 4.66 -10.35
N PRO A 132 3.94 5.61 -11.31
CA PRO A 132 4.95 5.76 -12.37
C PRO A 132 6.34 6.06 -11.84
N GLU A 133 6.46 6.96 -10.86
CA GLU A 133 7.76 7.30 -10.25
C GLU A 133 8.41 6.08 -9.61
N PHE A 134 7.64 5.29 -8.86
CA PHE A 134 8.15 4.09 -8.23
C PHE A 134 8.65 3.08 -9.27
N LEU A 135 7.90 2.89 -10.32
CA LEU A 135 8.26 1.94 -11.38
C LEU A 135 9.55 2.34 -12.10
N GLU A 136 9.83 3.63 -12.24
CA GLU A 136 11.08 4.09 -12.82
C GLU A 136 12.29 3.64 -12.00
N LEU A 137 12.15 3.57 -10.67
CA LEU A 137 13.24 3.14 -9.79
C LEU A 137 13.59 1.66 -9.98
N PHE A 138 12.64 0.85 -10.40
CA PHE A 138 12.78 -0.60 -10.52
C PHE A 138 12.67 -1.11 -11.96
N GLY A 139 12.37 -0.21 -12.87
CA GLY A 139 12.29 -0.51 -14.28
C GLY A 139 13.62 -0.40 -14.95
#